data_a678040052127c2a706943cb5424d922
#
_entry.id   a678040052127c2a706943cb5424d922
#
_cell.length_a   1.000
_cell.length_b   1.000
_cell.length_c   1.000
_cell.angle_alpha   90.00
_cell.angle_beta   90.00
_cell.angle_gamma   90.00
#
_symmetry.space_group_name_H-M   'P 1'
#
loop_
_entity.id
_entity.type
_entity.pdbx_description
1 polymer ?
#
loop_
_entity_poly.entity_id
_entity_poly.type
_entity_poly.pdbx_seq_one_letter_code
_entity_poly.pdbx_strand_id
1 'polypeptide(L)'
;MLKKKLFIHQNIPYAFNWNIGNHKQKISSTNPYRKEFTNLGSFFKKIYLGAIPNELFNSRNLPRVSQFKIRGLKPAFINSFSKKLIREGKIEQFGSDSKLSQYANDVYDNFKINEIGKKPGHEPILKNILIKDNNSVAIEIPIWKKIDNKVVTGHIDLIQIENDLVKVIDYKPEGHFMISLPQVATYGLIIKSMFNLPKIKCVSFNKQEAWEYNPDILLFDVKNYLISQKVNTRNWEDFLI
;
A
#
# COMPACT_ATOMS: atom_id res chain seq x y z
N MET A 1 -7.61 13.29 -16.21
CA MET A 1 -8.20 14.27 -15.26
C MET A 1 -7.90 13.82 -13.84
N LEU A 2 -7.24 14.67 -13.06
CA LEU A 2 -6.86 14.42 -11.68
C LEU A 2 -7.86 15.09 -10.73
N LYS A 3 -8.40 14.35 -9.74
CA LYS A 3 -9.23 14.86 -8.66
C LYS A 3 -8.43 14.81 -7.36
N LYS A 4 -8.51 15.89 -6.56
CA LYS A 4 -7.78 16.02 -5.29
C LYS A 4 -8.76 16.32 -4.16
N LYS A 5 -8.54 15.70 -2.99
CA LYS A 5 -9.22 16.00 -1.72
C LYS A 5 -8.20 15.98 -0.59
N LEU A 6 -8.24 17.02 0.23
CA LEU A 6 -7.40 17.11 1.44
C LEU A 6 -8.19 16.62 2.65
N PHE A 7 -7.52 15.86 3.49
CA PHE A 7 -7.98 15.40 4.80
C PHE A 7 -6.95 15.77 5.85
N ILE A 8 -7.39 16.01 7.06
CA ILE A 8 -6.53 16.16 8.23
C ILE A 8 -6.91 15.06 9.21
N HIS A 9 -6.01 14.12 9.43
CA HIS A 9 -6.20 13.00 10.35
C HIS A 9 -5.11 13.03 11.42
N GLN A 10 -5.50 13.19 12.69
CA GLN A 10 -4.57 13.33 13.82
C GLN A 10 -3.52 14.45 13.59
N ASN A 11 -3.96 15.60 13.07
CA ASN A 11 -3.16 16.77 12.72
C ASN A 11 -2.16 16.56 11.56
N ILE A 12 -2.24 15.44 10.84
CA ILE A 12 -1.40 15.17 9.66
C ILE A 12 -2.26 15.39 8.40
N PRO A 13 -1.80 16.26 7.46
CA PRO A 13 -2.49 16.43 6.19
C PRO A 13 -2.22 15.25 5.26
N TYR A 14 -3.28 14.74 4.63
CA TYR A 14 -3.25 13.71 3.58
C TYR A 14 -3.92 14.23 2.33
N ALA A 15 -3.25 14.11 1.20
CA ALA A 15 -3.74 14.57 -0.09
C ALA A 15 -4.16 13.38 -0.96
N PHE A 16 -5.38 12.90 -0.79
CA PHE A 16 -5.95 11.93 -1.73
C PHE A 16 -5.99 12.51 -3.14
N ASN A 17 -5.38 11.81 -4.09
CA ASN A 17 -5.47 12.15 -5.50
C ASN A 17 -5.93 10.94 -6.30
N TRP A 18 -6.88 11.16 -7.23
CA TRP A 18 -7.47 10.14 -8.08
C TRP A 18 -7.34 10.51 -9.55
N ASN A 19 -6.65 9.69 -10.34
CA ASN A 19 -6.54 9.83 -11.78
C ASN A 19 -7.74 9.11 -12.44
N ILE A 20 -8.82 9.85 -12.65
CA ILE A 20 -10.05 9.32 -13.28
C ILE A 20 -9.77 8.84 -14.70
N GLY A 21 -8.88 9.49 -15.44
CA GLY A 21 -8.54 9.10 -16.80
C GLY A 21 -7.97 7.68 -16.84
N ASN A 22 -6.91 7.44 -16.08
CA ASN A 22 -6.29 6.13 -15.96
C ASN A 22 -7.31 5.08 -15.47
N HIS A 23 -8.08 5.41 -14.42
CA HIS A 23 -9.06 4.47 -13.88
C HIS A 23 -10.13 4.08 -14.90
N LYS A 24 -10.68 5.04 -15.65
CA LYS A 24 -11.68 4.77 -16.71
C LYS A 24 -11.15 3.84 -17.79
N GLN A 25 -9.88 3.97 -18.18
CA GLN A 25 -9.24 3.08 -19.15
C GLN A 25 -9.22 1.62 -18.66
N LYS A 26 -9.11 1.40 -17.34
CA LYS A 26 -9.10 0.06 -16.74
C LYS A 26 -10.51 -0.57 -16.65
N ILE A 27 -11.57 0.25 -16.72
CA ILE A 27 -12.98 -0.20 -16.69
C ILE A 27 -13.50 -0.37 -18.14
N SER A 28 -12.71 -0.97 -19.03
CA SER A 28 -13.18 -1.24 -20.39
C SER A 28 -14.27 -2.33 -20.41
N SER A 29 -15.10 -2.34 -21.46
CA SER A 29 -16.16 -3.34 -21.62
C SER A 29 -15.64 -4.76 -21.77
N THR A 30 -14.37 -4.92 -22.20
CA THR A 30 -13.70 -6.20 -22.39
C THR A 30 -13.02 -6.72 -21.12
N ASN A 31 -12.96 -5.92 -20.05
CA ASN A 31 -12.35 -6.36 -18.80
C ASN A 31 -13.33 -7.24 -18.01
N PRO A 32 -12.97 -8.51 -17.70
CA PRO A 32 -13.86 -9.42 -16.94
C PRO A 32 -14.16 -8.92 -15.51
N TYR A 33 -13.32 -8.05 -14.96
CA TYR A 33 -13.45 -7.46 -13.60
C TYR A 33 -13.98 -6.03 -13.63
N ARG A 34 -14.71 -5.66 -14.66
CA ARG A 34 -15.31 -4.33 -14.82
C ARG A 34 -16.15 -3.90 -13.60
N LYS A 35 -16.90 -4.83 -13.04
CA LYS A 35 -17.77 -4.57 -11.87
C LYS A 35 -16.94 -4.19 -10.64
N GLU A 36 -15.90 -4.96 -10.34
CA GLU A 36 -15.01 -4.77 -9.20
C GLU A 36 -14.26 -3.43 -9.32
N PHE A 37 -13.74 -3.10 -10.49
CA PHE A 37 -13.05 -1.83 -10.73
C PHE A 37 -14.02 -0.64 -10.73
N THR A 38 -15.26 -0.82 -11.16
CA THR A 38 -16.32 0.19 -11.02
C THR A 38 -16.66 0.45 -9.55
N ASN A 39 -16.72 -0.61 -8.73
CA ASN A 39 -16.95 -0.50 -7.30
C ASN A 39 -15.80 0.23 -6.61
N LEU A 40 -14.55 -0.07 -6.98
CA LEU A 40 -13.37 0.67 -6.51
C LEU A 40 -13.43 2.15 -6.90
N GLY A 41 -13.86 2.46 -8.14
CA GLY A 41 -14.11 3.83 -8.60
C GLY A 41 -15.20 4.56 -7.82
N SER A 42 -16.26 3.85 -7.47
CA SER A 42 -17.36 4.37 -6.64
C SER A 42 -16.87 4.69 -5.22
N PHE A 43 -15.97 3.86 -4.67
CA PHE A 43 -15.30 4.12 -3.39
C PHE A 43 -14.41 5.37 -3.48
N PHE A 44 -13.59 5.52 -4.51
CA PHE A 44 -12.77 6.73 -4.71
C PHE A 44 -13.62 7.99 -4.89
N LYS A 45 -14.80 7.87 -5.54
CA LYS A 45 -15.74 8.98 -5.65
C LYS A 45 -16.27 9.40 -4.26
N LYS A 46 -16.62 8.43 -3.39
CA LYS A 46 -17.04 8.73 -2.00
C LYS A 46 -15.93 9.46 -1.23
N ILE A 47 -14.68 9.02 -1.34
CA ILE A 47 -13.53 9.68 -0.72
C ILE A 47 -13.42 11.11 -1.24
N TYR A 48 -13.45 11.31 -2.56
CA TYR A 48 -13.36 12.63 -3.17
C TYR A 48 -14.46 13.58 -2.69
N LEU A 49 -15.67 13.08 -2.49
CA LEU A 49 -16.81 13.85 -1.95
C LEU A 49 -16.69 14.09 -0.44
N GLY A 50 -15.71 13.48 0.25
CA GLY A 50 -15.54 13.62 1.70
C GLY A 50 -16.43 12.68 2.53
N ALA A 51 -17.10 11.72 1.89
CA ALA A 51 -17.97 10.74 2.57
C ALA A 51 -17.11 9.60 3.18
N ILE A 52 -16.30 9.94 4.18
CA ILE A 52 -15.48 9.03 4.98
C ILE A 52 -15.74 9.28 6.47
N PRO A 53 -15.57 8.28 7.33
CA PRO A 53 -15.78 8.43 8.78
C PRO A 53 -14.57 9.13 9.44
N ASN A 54 -14.47 10.45 9.31
CA ASN A 54 -13.33 11.25 9.82
C ASN A 54 -13.10 11.05 11.31
N GLU A 55 -14.14 10.80 12.10
CA GLU A 55 -14.06 10.51 13.54
C GLU A 55 -13.22 9.27 13.84
N LEU A 56 -13.29 8.22 13.00
CA LEU A 56 -12.48 7.02 13.16
C LEU A 56 -10.99 7.31 12.91
N PHE A 57 -10.70 8.12 11.88
CA PHE A 57 -9.31 8.48 11.55
C PHE A 57 -8.68 9.41 12.58
N ASN A 58 -9.48 10.20 13.30
CA ASN A 58 -9.01 11.13 14.32
C ASN A 58 -8.98 10.51 15.73
N SER A 59 -9.57 9.33 15.92
CA SER A 59 -9.52 8.61 17.19
C SER A 59 -8.10 8.13 17.48
N ARG A 60 -7.58 8.50 18.66
CA ARG A 60 -6.26 8.04 19.15
C ARG A 60 -6.28 6.62 19.70
N ASN A 61 -7.48 6.11 20.03
CA ASN A 61 -7.66 4.81 20.65
C ASN A 61 -7.84 3.69 19.62
N LEU A 62 -8.06 4.02 18.35
CA LEU A 62 -8.20 3.02 17.31
C LEU A 62 -6.84 2.67 16.70
N PRO A 63 -6.58 1.36 16.46
CA PRO A 63 -5.36 0.93 15.81
C PRO A 63 -5.30 1.43 14.37
N ARG A 64 -4.07 1.71 13.94
CA ARG A 64 -3.79 2.07 12.54
C ARG A 64 -2.99 0.96 11.88
N VAL A 65 -3.34 0.65 10.64
CA VAL A 65 -2.60 -0.35 9.84
C VAL A 65 -1.11 -0.02 9.75
N SER A 66 -0.72 1.27 9.75
CA SER A 66 0.68 1.70 9.76
C SER A 66 1.48 1.26 11.00
N GLN A 67 0.79 0.82 12.06
CA GLN A 67 1.41 0.30 13.29
C GLN A 67 1.70 -1.22 13.20
N PHE A 68 1.17 -1.90 12.18
CA PHE A 68 1.35 -3.33 11.98
C PHE A 68 2.76 -3.61 11.44
N LYS A 69 3.63 -4.04 12.34
CA LYS A 69 5.05 -4.29 12.05
C LYS A 69 5.50 -5.57 12.70
N ILE A 70 6.43 -6.28 12.08
CA ILE A 70 7.14 -7.37 12.74
C ILE A 70 8.01 -6.76 13.84
N ARG A 71 7.78 -7.20 15.07
CA ARG A 71 8.51 -6.79 16.27
C ARG A 71 9.00 -8.02 17.03
N GLY A 72 10.01 -7.85 17.87
CA GLY A 72 10.50 -8.94 18.73
C GLY A 72 11.47 -9.92 18.05
N LEU A 73 11.81 -9.72 16.77
CA LEU A 73 12.83 -10.49 16.07
C LEU A 73 14.13 -9.70 15.94
N LYS A 74 15.27 -10.38 16.10
CA LYS A 74 16.59 -9.81 15.77
C LYS A 74 16.69 -9.59 14.25
N PRO A 75 17.44 -8.56 13.78
CA PRO A 75 17.58 -8.29 12.35
C PRO A 75 18.09 -9.48 11.54
N ALA A 76 18.97 -10.30 12.08
CA ALA A 76 19.48 -11.50 11.42
C ALA A 76 18.37 -12.51 11.07
N PHE A 77 17.39 -12.70 11.96
CA PHE A 77 16.24 -13.59 11.71
C PHE A 77 15.32 -13.01 10.64
N ILE A 78 15.08 -11.69 10.66
CA ILE A 78 14.26 -11.00 9.63
C ILE A 78 14.93 -11.16 8.27
N ASN A 79 16.24 -10.92 8.18
CA ASN A 79 16.99 -11.05 6.93
C ASN A 79 17.02 -12.49 6.41
N SER A 80 17.22 -13.47 7.30
CA SER A 80 17.20 -14.90 6.92
C SER A 80 15.83 -15.32 6.40
N PHE A 81 14.77 -14.88 7.07
CA PHE A 81 13.39 -15.19 6.65
C PHE A 81 13.04 -14.52 5.32
N SER A 82 13.41 -13.26 5.12
CA SER A 82 13.26 -12.55 3.84
C SER A 82 13.94 -13.32 2.69
N LYS A 83 15.22 -13.69 2.86
CA LYS A 83 15.96 -14.46 1.86
C LYS A 83 15.30 -15.83 1.57
N LYS A 84 14.75 -16.48 2.58
CA LYS A 84 13.99 -17.72 2.40
C LYS A 84 12.78 -17.51 1.51
N LEU A 85 11.95 -16.51 1.81
CA LEU A 85 10.73 -16.23 1.03
C LEU A 85 11.03 -15.83 -0.42
N ILE A 86 12.11 -15.08 -0.65
CA ILE A 86 12.57 -14.73 -2.00
C ILE A 86 13.03 -15.99 -2.75
N ARG A 87 13.84 -16.84 -2.14
CA ARG A 87 14.33 -18.09 -2.75
C ARG A 87 13.18 -19.07 -3.05
N GLU A 88 12.12 -19.07 -2.24
CA GLU A 88 10.92 -19.88 -2.46
C GLU A 88 9.95 -19.26 -3.50
N GLY A 89 10.28 -18.12 -4.10
CA GLY A 89 9.44 -17.43 -5.08
C GLY A 89 8.15 -16.82 -4.50
N LYS A 90 8.05 -16.69 -3.18
CA LYS A 90 6.88 -16.09 -2.51
C LYS A 90 6.97 -14.56 -2.51
N ILE A 91 8.17 -14.03 -2.61
CA ILE A 91 8.48 -12.61 -2.78
C ILE A 91 9.38 -12.48 -4.00
N GLU A 92 8.96 -11.67 -4.96
CA GLU A 92 9.77 -11.27 -6.10
C GLU A 92 10.53 -9.99 -5.74
N GLN A 93 11.84 -9.97 -5.91
CA GLN A 93 12.69 -8.82 -5.67
C GLN A 93 13.17 -8.26 -7.01
N PHE A 94 13.04 -6.95 -7.18
CA PHE A 94 13.48 -6.19 -8.34
C PHE A 94 14.52 -5.16 -7.89
N GLY A 95 15.50 -4.89 -8.73
CA GLY A 95 16.53 -3.87 -8.49
C GLY A 95 16.05 -2.43 -8.76
N SER A 96 17.02 -1.54 -8.86
CA SER A 96 16.79 -0.12 -9.16
C SER A 96 16.23 0.15 -10.56
N ASP A 97 16.27 -0.84 -11.43
CA ASP A 97 15.67 -0.85 -12.77
C ASP A 97 14.15 -1.07 -12.76
N SER A 98 13.56 -1.40 -11.60
CA SER A 98 12.10 -1.44 -11.48
C SER A 98 11.49 -0.07 -11.78
N LYS A 99 10.35 -0.03 -12.47
CA LYS A 99 9.67 1.24 -12.82
C LYS A 99 9.39 2.13 -11.59
N LEU A 100 9.00 1.52 -10.46
CA LEU A 100 8.71 2.27 -9.23
C LEU A 100 9.98 2.92 -8.68
N SER A 101 11.09 2.17 -8.66
CA SER A 101 12.38 2.71 -8.21
C SER A 101 12.90 3.80 -9.15
N GLN A 102 12.73 3.63 -10.47
CA GLN A 102 13.08 4.65 -11.46
C GLN A 102 12.28 5.95 -11.24
N TYR A 103 10.96 5.85 -11.07
CA TYR A 103 10.13 7.03 -10.78
C TYR A 103 10.52 7.73 -9.47
N ALA A 104 10.93 6.97 -8.45
CA ALA A 104 11.47 7.56 -7.23
C ALA A 104 12.77 8.28 -7.49
N ASN A 105 13.73 7.65 -8.21
CA ASN A 105 15.01 8.25 -8.58
C ASN A 105 14.83 9.55 -9.37
N ASP A 106 13.91 9.60 -10.34
CA ASP A 106 13.58 10.83 -11.09
C ASP A 106 13.30 12.00 -10.14
N VAL A 107 12.55 11.75 -9.05
CA VAL A 107 12.23 12.82 -8.09
C VAL A 107 13.46 13.21 -7.27
N TYR A 108 14.28 12.26 -6.83
CA TYR A 108 15.52 12.54 -6.13
C TYR A 108 16.48 13.37 -6.98
N ASP A 109 16.62 13.02 -8.27
CA ASP A 109 17.47 13.75 -9.22
C ASP A 109 16.95 15.15 -9.46
N ASN A 110 15.64 15.33 -9.62
CA ASN A 110 15.02 16.66 -9.72
C ASN A 110 15.26 17.53 -8.47
N PHE A 111 15.19 16.94 -7.28
CA PHE A 111 15.49 17.66 -6.03
C PHE A 111 16.95 18.08 -5.96
N LYS A 112 17.86 17.24 -6.44
CA LYS A 112 19.29 17.53 -6.52
C LYS A 112 19.59 18.62 -7.56
N ILE A 113 19.03 18.51 -8.76
CA ILE A 113 19.22 19.50 -9.85
C ILE A 113 18.71 20.89 -9.43
N ASN A 114 17.58 20.94 -8.72
CA ASN A 114 16.98 22.20 -8.25
C ASN A 114 17.53 22.67 -6.88
N GLU A 115 18.61 22.05 -6.40
CA GLU A 115 19.29 22.42 -5.15
C GLU A 115 18.36 22.45 -3.91
N ILE A 116 17.31 21.59 -3.90
CA ILE A 116 16.39 21.50 -2.78
C ILE A 116 17.10 20.77 -1.63
N GLY A 117 17.48 21.50 -0.59
CA GLY A 117 18.33 21.03 0.53
C GLY A 117 17.73 19.93 1.42
N LYS A 118 16.58 19.33 1.04
CA LYS A 118 15.92 18.23 1.76
C LYS A 118 15.64 17.03 0.85
N LYS A 119 15.57 15.84 1.44
CA LYS A 119 15.13 14.62 0.73
C LYS A 119 13.64 14.74 0.35
N PRO A 120 13.22 14.23 -0.83
CA PRO A 120 11.80 14.16 -1.17
C PRO A 120 11.05 13.26 -0.17
N GLY A 121 9.90 13.74 0.29
CA GLY A 121 8.97 12.93 1.08
C GLY A 121 8.09 12.03 0.21
N HIS A 122 7.06 11.42 0.82
CA HIS A 122 6.12 10.54 0.11
C HIS A 122 5.36 11.27 -1.02
N GLU A 123 4.79 12.44 -0.73
CA GLU A 123 3.90 13.13 -1.67
C GLU A 123 4.52 13.42 -3.04
N PRO A 124 5.74 14.00 -3.18
CA PRO A 124 6.35 14.22 -4.48
C PRO A 124 6.57 12.93 -5.28
N ILE A 125 6.98 11.85 -4.63
CA ILE A 125 7.25 10.56 -5.27
C ILE A 125 5.95 9.94 -5.75
N LEU A 126 4.94 9.83 -4.89
CA LEU A 126 3.65 9.26 -5.23
C LEU A 126 2.94 10.04 -6.33
N LYS A 127 3.03 11.38 -6.31
CA LYS A 127 2.48 12.22 -7.39
C LYS A 127 3.19 12.01 -8.72
N ASN A 128 4.53 11.91 -8.71
CA ASN A 128 5.29 11.63 -9.93
C ASN A 128 4.83 10.32 -10.57
N ILE A 129 4.69 9.26 -9.77
CA ILE A 129 4.20 7.96 -10.22
C ILE A 129 2.76 8.08 -10.76
N LEU A 130 1.84 8.72 -10.01
CA LEU A 130 0.45 8.86 -10.42
C LEU A 130 0.27 9.59 -11.76
N ILE A 131 1.19 10.50 -12.09
CA ILE A 131 1.15 11.29 -13.34
C ILE A 131 1.80 10.52 -14.48
N LYS A 132 2.97 9.92 -14.27
CA LYS A 132 3.78 9.30 -15.31
C LYS A 132 3.35 7.87 -15.66
N ASP A 133 2.77 7.12 -14.70
CA ASP A 133 2.41 5.73 -14.89
C ASP A 133 0.91 5.56 -15.15
N ASN A 134 0.58 5.03 -16.33
CA ASN A 134 -0.81 4.80 -16.76
C ASN A 134 -1.55 3.71 -15.96
N ASN A 135 -0.84 2.88 -15.22
CA ASN A 135 -1.45 1.89 -14.33
C ASN A 135 -1.85 2.49 -12.97
N SER A 136 -1.27 3.63 -12.61
CA SER A 136 -1.53 4.30 -11.33
C SER A 136 -2.87 5.00 -11.35
N VAL A 137 -3.74 4.68 -10.39
CA VAL A 137 -5.12 5.20 -10.36
C VAL A 137 -5.39 6.14 -9.19
N ALA A 138 -4.80 5.91 -8.00
CA ALA A 138 -5.00 6.79 -6.85
C ALA A 138 -3.84 6.71 -5.86
N ILE A 139 -3.63 7.80 -5.09
CA ILE A 139 -2.63 7.89 -4.01
C ILE A 139 -3.25 8.44 -2.74
N GLU A 140 -2.62 8.16 -1.59
CA GLU A 140 -3.03 8.59 -0.25
C GLU A 140 -4.49 8.24 0.03
N ILE A 141 -4.85 6.98 -0.19
CA ILE A 141 -6.24 6.50 -0.12
C ILE A 141 -6.59 6.17 1.33
N PRO A 142 -7.50 6.91 1.98
CA PRO A 142 -8.00 6.53 3.29
C PRO A 142 -8.79 5.23 3.20
N ILE A 143 -8.46 4.30 4.10
CA ILE A 143 -9.10 2.99 4.19
C ILE A 143 -9.47 2.69 5.64
N TRP A 144 -10.60 2.04 5.83
CA TRP A 144 -11.04 1.57 7.14
C TRP A 144 -11.78 0.23 6.99
N LYS A 145 -11.70 -0.58 8.03
CA LYS A 145 -12.45 -1.84 8.12
C LYS A 145 -13.00 -1.98 9.53
N LYS A 146 -14.27 -2.37 9.63
CA LYS A 146 -14.92 -2.78 10.86
C LYS A 146 -15.12 -4.28 10.83
N ILE A 147 -14.67 -4.96 11.88
CA ILE A 147 -14.87 -6.39 12.10
C ILE A 147 -15.41 -6.51 13.53
N ASP A 148 -16.64 -6.94 13.64
CA ASP A 148 -17.38 -6.96 14.91
C ASP A 148 -17.33 -5.59 15.62
N ASN A 149 -16.75 -5.54 16.82
CA ASN A 149 -16.57 -4.32 17.60
C ASN A 149 -15.19 -3.66 17.41
N LYS A 150 -14.32 -4.22 16.54
CA LYS A 150 -12.99 -3.69 16.27
C LYS A 150 -13.00 -2.87 14.99
N VAL A 151 -12.28 -1.76 15.00
CA VAL A 151 -12.11 -0.90 13.84
C VAL A 151 -10.63 -0.64 13.63
N VAL A 152 -10.19 -0.68 12.38
CA VAL A 152 -8.84 -0.27 11.98
C VAL A 152 -8.91 0.76 10.88
N THR A 153 -8.00 1.72 10.89
CA THR A 153 -7.89 2.77 9.86
C THR A 153 -6.49 2.80 9.27
N GLY A 154 -6.35 3.40 8.08
CA GLY A 154 -5.03 3.60 7.47
C GLY A 154 -5.11 4.44 6.19
N HIS A 155 -3.95 4.64 5.57
CA HIS A 155 -3.82 5.30 4.27
C HIS A 155 -2.93 4.41 3.41
N ILE A 156 -3.43 4.07 2.22
CA ILE A 156 -2.66 3.34 1.20
C ILE A 156 -1.93 4.39 0.37
N ASP A 157 -0.61 4.22 0.21
CA ASP A 157 0.20 5.17 -0.53
C ASP A 157 -0.22 5.26 -1.99
N LEU A 158 -0.38 4.11 -2.68
CA LEU A 158 -0.68 4.06 -4.11
C LEU A 158 -1.44 2.78 -4.46
N ILE A 159 -2.43 2.90 -5.35
CA ILE A 159 -3.08 1.77 -6.04
C ILE A 159 -2.80 1.86 -7.53
N GLN A 160 -2.33 0.75 -8.10
CA GLN A 160 -2.23 0.51 -9.54
C GLN A 160 -3.20 -0.59 -9.97
N ILE A 161 -3.67 -0.49 -11.22
CA ILE A 161 -4.42 -1.53 -11.91
C ILE A 161 -3.66 -1.88 -13.19
N GLU A 162 -3.10 -3.08 -13.25
CA GLU A 162 -2.37 -3.61 -14.39
C GLU A 162 -3.15 -4.78 -14.98
N ASN A 163 -3.80 -4.56 -16.12
CA ASN A 163 -4.76 -5.50 -16.71
C ASN A 163 -5.89 -5.86 -15.70
N ASP A 164 -5.86 -7.06 -15.16
CA ASP A 164 -6.81 -7.61 -14.19
C ASP A 164 -6.25 -7.72 -12.75
N LEU A 165 -5.02 -7.24 -12.55
CA LEU A 165 -4.31 -7.27 -11.28
C LEU A 165 -4.35 -5.90 -10.60
N VAL A 166 -4.80 -5.86 -9.34
CA VAL A 166 -4.67 -4.69 -8.48
C VAL A 166 -3.39 -4.80 -7.66
N LYS A 167 -2.57 -3.76 -7.68
CA LYS A 167 -1.37 -3.65 -6.84
C LYS A 167 -1.61 -2.60 -5.75
N VAL A 168 -1.43 -3.01 -4.50
CA VAL A 168 -1.39 -2.13 -3.33
C VAL A 168 0.06 -1.84 -3.02
N ILE A 169 0.46 -0.59 -3.12
CA ILE A 169 1.87 -0.19 -3.15
C ILE A 169 2.14 0.78 -2.02
N ASP A 170 3.32 0.63 -1.40
CA ASP A 170 3.76 1.42 -0.27
C ASP A 170 5.22 1.82 -0.44
N TYR A 171 5.50 3.12 -0.36
CA TYR A 171 6.84 3.68 -0.48
C TYR A 171 7.57 3.64 0.86
N LYS A 172 8.71 2.96 0.89
CA LYS A 172 9.54 2.79 2.09
C LYS A 172 10.93 3.37 1.86
N PRO A 173 11.14 4.69 2.07
CA PRO A 173 12.44 5.32 1.83
C PRO A 173 13.57 4.72 2.66
N GLU A 174 13.24 4.22 3.85
CA GLU A 174 14.19 3.70 4.82
C GLU A 174 13.67 2.42 5.49
N GLY A 175 14.60 1.60 5.97
CA GLY A 175 14.30 0.37 6.70
C GLY A 175 14.10 -0.85 5.82
N HIS A 176 13.98 -2.00 6.46
CA HIS A 176 13.79 -3.28 5.80
C HIS A 176 12.32 -3.53 5.54
N PHE A 177 11.93 -3.79 4.28
CA PHE A 177 10.53 -3.96 3.87
C PHE A 177 9.78 -5.03 4.68
N MET A 178 10.45 -6.11 5.08
CA MET A 178 9.85 -7.18 5.90
C MET A 178 9.26 -6.67 7.22
N ILE A 179 9.84 -5.65 7.82
CA ILE A 179 9.33 -5.07 9.07
C ILE A 179 7.93 -4.49 8.85
N SER A 180 7.70 -3.85 7.72
CA SER A 180 6.41 -3.24 7.34
C SER A 180 5.53 -4.14 6.46
N LEU A 181 5.97 -5.35 6.11
CA LEU A 181 5.19 -6.28 5.32
C LEU A 181 3.77 -6.51 5.90
N PRO A 182 3.57 -6.66 7.23
CA PRO A 182 2.23 -6.81 7.79
C PRO A 182 1.31 -5.61 7.49
N GLN A 183 1.84 -4.38 7.48
CA GLN A 183 1.08 -3.18 7.11
C GLN A 183 0.56 -3.30 5.68
N VAL A 184 1.46 -3.53 4.72
CA VAL A 184 1.12 -3.50 3.29
C VAL A 184 0.24 -4.70 2.91
N ALA A 185 0.55 -5.87 3.45
CA ALA A 185 -0.29 -7.06 3.25
C ALA A 185 -1.70 -6.90 3.84
N THR A 186 -1.83 -6.26 5.01
CA THR A 186 -3.15 -5.96 5.59
C THR A 186 -3.95 -5.02 4.68
N TYR A 187 -3.33 -3.99 4.11
CA TYR A 187 -4.01 -3.16 3.11
C TYR A 187 -4.48 -3.99 1.91
N GLY A 188 -3.63 -4.87 1.40
CA GLY A 188 -4.00 -5.79 0.31
C GLY A 188 -5.20 -6.65 0.65
N LEU A 189 -5.20 -7.29 1.82
CA LEU A 189 -6.30 -8.15 2.27
C LEU A 189 -7.61 -7.38 2.49
N ILE A 190 -7.54 -6.16 3.03
CA ILE A 190 -8.71 -5.29 3.19
C ILE A 190 -9.30 -4.95 1.81
N ILE A 191 -8.50 -4.47 0.87
CA ILE A 191 -8.94 -4.12 -0.48
C ILE A 191 -9.49 -5.35 -1.21
N LYS A 192 -8.81 -6.49 -1.12
CA LYS A 192 -9.25 -7.78 -1.69
C LYS A 192 -10.66 -8.12 -1.23
N SER A 193 -10.90 -8.06 0.09
CA SER A 193 -12.21 -8.42 0.67
C SER A 193 -13.30 -7.37 0.39
N MET A 194 -12.98 -6.07 0.42
CA MET A 194 -13.97 -5.00 0.20
C MET A 194 -14.53 -4.97 -1.22
N PHE A 195 -13.70 -5.33 -2.21
CA PHE A 195 -14.07 -5.23 -3.62
C PHE A 195 -14.15 -6.60 -4.31
N ASN A 196 -14.01 -7.69 -3.55
CA ASN A 196 -14.02 -9.07 -4.07
C ASN A 196 -13.04 -9.26 -5.24
N LEU A 197 -11.82 -8.70 -5.09
CA LEU A 197 -10.82 -8.74 -6.14
C LEU A 197 -10.21 -10.14 -6.28
N PRO A 198 -10.23 -10.71 -7.49
CA PRO A 198 -9.70 -12.07 -7.71
C PRO A 198 -8.16 -12.10 -7.69
N LYS A 199 -7.53 -11.02 -8.17
CA LYS A 199 -6.07 -10.91 -8.25
C LYS A 199 -5.59 -9.64 -7.59
N ILE A 200 -4.73 -9.79 -6.61
CA ILE A 200 -4.10 -8.70 -5.89
C ILE A 200 -2.66 -9.04 -5.55
N LYS A 201 -1.80 -8.05 -5.63
CA LYS A 201 -0.43 -8.10 -5.13
C LYS A 201 -0.14 -6.89 -4.26
N CYS A 202 0.79 -7.04 -3.35
CA CYS A 202 1.36 -5.96 -2.55
C CYS A 202 2.77 -5.66 -3.04
N VAL A 203 3.13 -4.38 -3.05
CA VAL A 203 4.47 -3.94 -3.41
C VAL A 203 5.00 -2.98 -2.37
N SER A 204 6.18 -3.26 -1.84
CA SER A 204 6.96 -2.29 -1.09
C SER A 204 8.14 -1.85 -1.95
N PHE A 205 8.45 -0.56 -2.00
CA PHE A 205 9.55 -0.08 -2.83
C PHE A 205 10.29 1.11 -2.22
N ASN A 206 11.51 1.29 -2.67
CA ASN A 206 12.32 2.47 -2.46
C ASN A 206 13.07 2.83 -3.76
N LYS A 207 14.03 3.74 -3.70
CA LYS A 207 14.81 4.15 -4.89
C LYS A 207 15.79 3.08 -5.40
N GLN A 208 16.01 2.00 -4.66
CA GLN A 208 17.01 0.97 -4.98
C GLN A 208 16.37 -0.36 -5.36
N GLU A 209 15.22 -0.69 -4.75
CA GLU A 209 14.62 -2.01 -4.84
C GLU A 209 13.10 -1.94 -4.74
N ALA A 210 12.44 -2.96 -5.27
CA ALA A 210 11.01 -3.20 -5.08
C ALA A 210 10.80 -4.70 -4.76
N TRP A 211 9.81 -4.98 -3.91
CA TRP A 211 9.42 -6.32 -3.50
C TRP A 211 7.93 -6.52 -3.72
N GLU A 212 7.59 -7.48 -4.56
CA GLU A 212 6.20 -7.82 -4.90
C GLU A 212 5.83 -9.17 -4.31
N TYR A 213 4.65 -9.29 -3.70
CA TYR A 213 4.18 -10.52 -3.07
C TYR A 213 2.65 -10.58 -3.00
N ASN A 214 2.11 -11.80 -2.86
CA ASN A 214 0.70 -11.99 -2.54
C ASN A 214 0.45 -11.64 -1.06
N PRO A 215 -0.57 -10.80 -0.72
CA PRO A 215 -0.85 -10.46 0.68
C PRO A 215 -1.20 -11.67 1.56
N ASP A 216 -1.64 -12.78 0.98
CA ASP A 216 -1.93 -14.02 1.72
C ASP A 216 -0.69 -14.61 2.43
N ILE A 217 0.54 -14.18 2.06
CA ILE A 217 1.79 -14.52 2.76
C ILE A 217 1.73 -14.17 4.25
N LEU A 218 0.97 -13.13 4.61
CA LEU A 218 0.80 -12.69 6.00
C LEU A 218 0.02 -13.71 6.83
N LEU A 219 -0.97 -14.36 6.22
CA LEU A 219 -1.86 -15.31 6.89
C LEU A 219 -1.18 -16.65 7.19
N PHE A 220 -0.23 -17.04 6.36
CA PHE A 220 0.42 -18.34 6.40
C PHE A 220 1.91 -18.24 6.78
N ASP A 221 2.72 -17.75 5.88
CA ASP A 221 4.18 -17.82 6.03
C ASP A 221 4.70 -16.96 7.18
N VAL A 222 4.27 -15.71 7.22
CA VAL A 222 4.71 -14.76 8.26
C VAL A 222 4.17 -15.19 9.63
N LYS A 223 2.88 -15.54 9.70
CA LYS A 223 2.25 -16.03 10.94
C LYS A 223 2.97 -17.25 11.49
N ASN A 224 3.15 -18.29 10.67
CA ASN A 224 3.78 -19.55 11.10
C ASN A 224 5.25 -19.32 11.52
N TYR A 225 5.98 -18.48 10.79
CA TYR A 225 7.34 -18.14 11.17
C TYR A 225 7.41 -17.42 12.52
N LEU A 226 6.56 -16.43 12.76
CA LEU A 226 6.51 -15.70 14.04
C LEU A 226 6.14 -16.64 15.21
N ILE A 227 5.20 -17.55 15.00
CA ILE A 227 4.84 -18.58 15.99
C ILE A 227 6.06 -19.46 16.30
N SER A 228 6.78 -19.94 15.28
CA SER A 228 7.98 -20.77 15.47
C SER A 228 9.10 -20.05 16.24
N GLN A 229 9.16 -18.72 16.13
CA GLN A 229 10.09 -17.87 16.86
C GLN A 229 9.54 -17.39 18.21
N LYS A 230 8.39 -17.91 18.67
CA LYS A 230 7.70 -17.53 19.91
C LYS A 230 7.35 -16.04 20.01
N VAL A 231 7.12 -15.38 18.85
CA VAL A 231 6.68 -13.98 18.79
C VAL A 231 5.17 -13.92 18.86
N ASN A 232 4.63 -13.34 19.93
CA ASN A 232 3.18 -13.27 20.18
C ASN A 232 2.51 -11.98 19.71
N THR A 233 3.28 -10.93 19.38
CA THR A 233 2.75 -9.63 18.98
C THR A 233 2.39 -9.63 17.50
N ARG A 234 1.15 -9.91 17.18
CA ARG A 234 0.59 -9.98 15.81
C ARG A 234 -0.73 -9.21 15.73
N ASN A 235 -0.68 -7.92 16.02
CA ASN A 235 -1.86 -7.04 16.17
C ASN A 235 -2.77 -6.98 14.94
N TRP A 236 -2.29 -7.41 13.77
CA TRP A 236 -3.08 -7.46 12.53
C TRP A 236 -4.04 -8.63 12.47
N GLU A 237 -3.82 -9.72 13.23
CA GLU A 237 -4.66 -10.93 13.17
C GLU A 237 -6.13 -10.64 13.47
N ASP A 238 -6.40 -9.69 14.32
CA ASP A 238 -7.74 -9.24 14.68
C ASP A 238 -8.54 -8.62 13.52
N PHE A 239 -7.87 -8.29 12.41
CA PHE A 239 -8.44 -7.54 11.29
C PHE A 239 -8.35 -8.26 9.93
N LEU A 240 -7.95 -9.54 9.92
CA LEU A 240 -7.69 -10.31 8.70
C LEU A 240 -8.72 -11.41 8.41
N ILE A 241 -9.79 -11.51 9.18
CA ILE A 241 -10.85 -12.54 9.00
C ILE A 241 -11.83 -12.10 7.94
#